data_fe2b2541654f02d3dff1f28984409bfe
#
_entry.id   fe2b2541654f02d3dff1f28984409bfe
#
_cell.length_a   1.000
_cell.length_b   1.000
_cell.length_c   1.000
_cell.angle_alpha   90.00
_cell.angle_beta   90.00
_cell.angle_gamma   90.00
#
_symmetry.space_group_name_H-M   'P 1'
#
loop_
_entity.id
_entity.type
_entity.pdbx_description
1 polymer ?
#
loop_
_entity_poly.entity_id
_entity_poly.type
_entity_poly.pdbx_seq_one_letter_code
_entity_poly.pdbx_strand_id
1 'polypeptide(L)'
;NSFLRDNRFPREYNSKSVKELVKNNSISAIALVEYLEDSNTLLYDTPVKGAEVYRSDDGGISWYKTHEDYIDNLFYSYGYYFGEIRIDGSNPDKVYTMGVPMIKSDDGGKNWKSIDYPNMHGDHHALWVNPNRTGHMIAGNDGGLNITRDRGKTWYFAQNIPVGQFYHIAVDNDIPYNIYGGMQDNGSWAGPAYTWRVQGI
;
A
#
# COMPACT_ATOMS: atom_id res chain seq x y z
N ASN A 1 -27.23 -26.71 1.15
CA ASN A 1 -27.66 -25.61 0.25
C ASN A 1 -27.10 -24.24 0.69
N SER A 2 -27.09 -23.92 1.99
CA SER A 2 -26.50 -22.67 2.50
C SER A 2 -25.01 -22.59 2.14
N PHE A 3 -24.26 -23.65 2.43
CA PHE A 3 -22.84 -23.75 2.10
C PHE A 3 -22.54 -23.48 0.63
N LEU A 4 -23.23 -24.14 -0.32
CA LEU A 4 -23.01 -23.95 -1.75
C LEU A 4 -23.36 -22.52 -2.20
N ARG A 5 -24.41 -21.96 -1.64
CA ARG A 5 -24.82 -20.58 -1.91
C ARG A 5 -23.81 -19.57 -1.36
N ASP A 6 -23.39 -19.76 -0.13
CA ASP A 6 -22.51 -18.84 0.59
C ASP A 6 -21.09 -18.82 -0.05
N ASN A 7 -20.70 -19.94 -0.68
CA ASN A 7 -19.47 -20.07 -1.47
C ASN A 7 -19.68 -19.81 -2.98
N ARG A 8 -20.80 -19.22 -3.38
CA ARG A 8 -21.10 -18.77 -4.76
C ARG A 8 -21.06 -19.86 -5.82
N PHE A 9 -21.33 -21.10 -5.46
CA PHE A 9 -21.45 -22.18 -6.46
C PHE A 9 -22.59 -21.89 -7.43
N PRO A 10 -22.45 -22.27 -8.72
CA PRO A 10 -23.54 -22.17 -9.71
C PRO A 10 -24.83 -22.80 -9.22
N ARG A 11 -25.97 -22.27 -9.60
CA ARG A 11 -27.30 -22.66 -9.06
C ARG A 11 -27.68 -24.12 -9.34
N GLU A 12 -27.11 -24.73 -10.37
CA GLU A 12 -27.27 -26.14 -10.69
C GLU A 12 -26.69 -27.07 -9.61
N TYR A 13 -25.68 -26.61 -8.86
CA TYR A 13 -25.12 -27.34 -7.73
C TYR A 13 -25.93 -27.06 -6.46
N ASN A 14 -26.82 -27.94 -6.15
CA ASN A 14 -27.59 -27.93 -4.91
C ASN A 14 -27.35 -29.26 -4.16
N SER A 15 -27.81 -29.36 -2.91
CA SER A 15 -27.53 -30.52 -2.08
C SER A 15 -28.05 -31.86 -2.67
N LYS A 16 -29.07 -31.81 -3.52
CA LYS A 16 -29.57 -32.99 -4.19
C LYS A 16 -28.68 -33.38 -5.37
N SER A 17 -28.37 -32.43 -6.25
CA SER A 17 -27.51 -32.70 -7.42
C SER A 17 -26.11 -33.13 -7.01
N VAL A 18 -25.51 -32.49 -5.99
CA VAL A 18 -24.20 -32.88 -5.47
C VAL A 18 -24.21 -34.30 -4.87
N LYS A 19 -25.26 -34.66 -4.12
CA LYS A 19 -25.40 -36.05 -3.59
C LYS A 19 -25.52 -37.10 -4.70
N GLU A 20 -26.22 -36.77 -5.78
CA GLU A 20 -26.32 -37.71 -6.94
C GLU A 20 -24.97 -37.82 -7.66
N LEU A 21 -24.23 -36.73 -7.83
CA LEU A 21 -22.89 -36.75 -8.44
C LEU A 21 -21.89 -37.56 -7.61
N VAL A 22 -21.98 -37.52 -6.30
CA VAL A 22 -21.16 -38.33 -5.41
C VAL A 22 -21.59 -39.80 -5.47
N LYS A 23 -22.91 -40.06 -5.47
CA LYS A 23 -23.46 -41.45 -5.55
C LYS A 23 -23.08 -42.19 -6.82
N ASN A 24 -23.05 -41.49 -7.94
CA ASN A 24 -22.69 -42.10 -9.23
C ASN A 24 -21.19 -42.05 -9.54
N ASN A 25 -20.36 -41.66 -8.54
CA ASN A 25 -18.91 -41.50 -8.64
C ASN A 25 -18.43 -40.50 -9.71
N SER A 26 -19.29 -39.57 -10.10
CA SER A 26 -18.90 -38.47 -11.01
C SER A 26 -17.97 -37.47 -10.36
N ILE A 27 -18.11 -37.30 -9.05
CA ILE A 27 -17.20 -36.46 -8.21
C ILE A 27 -16.85 -37.23 -6.93
N SER A 28 -15.67 -36.95 -6.38
CA SER A 28 -15.27 -37.44 -5.06
C SER A 28 -16.10 -36.75 -3.96
N ALA A 29 -16.43 -37.50 -2.91
CA ALA A 29 -17.09 -36.91 -1.74
C ALA A 29 -16.25 -35.78 -1.06
N ILE A 30 -14.93 -35.82 -1.21
CA ILE A 30 -13.98 -34.85 -0.68
C ILE A 30 -13.75 -33.66 -1.62
N ALA A 31 -14.15 -33.76 -2.90
CA ALA A 31 -13.85 -32.75 -3.92
C ALA A 31 -14.31 -31.34 -3.57
N LEU A 32 -15.38 -31.17 -2.76
CA LEU A 32 -15.82 -29.87 -2.29
C LEU A 32 -14.88 -29.28 -1.24
N VAL A 33 -14.30 -30.14 -0.42
CA VAL A 33 -13.32 -29.73 0.62
C VAL A 33 -12.01 -29.37 -0.06
N GLU A 34 -11.52 -30.21 -0.96
CA GLU A 34 -10.31 -29.99 -1.75
C GLU A 34 -10.41 -28.69 -2.58
N TYR A 35 -11.57 -28.44 -3.21
CA TYR A 35 -11.80 -27.20 -3.96
C TYR A 35 -11.71 -25.95 -3.07
N LEU A 36 -12.24 -26.03 -1.85
CA LEU A 36 -12.18 -24.90 -0.91
C LEU A 36 -10.80 -24.74 -0.29
N GLU A 37 -10.13 -25.86 0.01
CA GLU A 37 -8.74 -25.83 0.49
C GLU A 37 -7.83 -25.25 -0.60
N ASP A 38 -7.95 -25.69 -1.84
CA ASP A 38 -7.19 -25.15 -2.97
C ASP A 38 -7.47 -23.66 -3.18
N SER A 39 -8.72 -23.24 -3.11
CA SER A 39 -9.08 -21.83 -3.24
C SER A 39 -8.53 -20.96 -2.10
N ASN A 40 -8.54 -21.47 -0.88
CA ASN A 40 -7.97 -20.78 0.28
C ASN A 40 -6.44 -20.79 0.25
N THR A 41 -5.84 -21.92 -0.09
CA THR A 41 -4.39 -22.06 -0.26
C THR A 41 -3.88 -21.13 -1.36
N LEU A 42 -4.57 -21.07 -2.49
CA LEU A 42 -4.25 -20.14 -3.57
C LEU A 42 -4.35 -18.67 -3.15
N LEU A 43 -5.23 -18.32 -2.23
CA LEU A 43 -5.32 -16.97 -1.67
C LEU A 43 -4.10 -16.61 -0.82
N TYR A 44 -3.51 -17.58 -0.13
CA TYR A 44 -2.38 -17.35 0.79
C TYR A 44 -1.03 -17.75 0.20
N ASP A 45 -0.99 -18.75 -0.66
CA ASP A 45 0.23 -19.31 -1.23
C ASP A 45 0.51 -18.83 -2.66
N THR A 46 -0.45 -18.16 -3.32
CA THR A 46 -0.16 -17.55 -4.62
C THR A 46 0.83 -16.41 -4.42
N PRO A 47 2.07 -16.53 -4.92
CA PRO A 47 3.03 -15.45 -4.80
C PRO A 47 2.43 -14.21 -5.48
N VAL A 48 2.33 -13.13 -4.72
CA VAL A 48 1.98 -11.84 -5.29
C VAL A 48 3.10 -11.50 -6.28
N LYS A 49 2.78 -11.49 -7.57
CA LYS A 49 3.73 -11.01 -8.57
C LYS A 49 4.07 -9.58 -8.24
N GLY A 50 5.35 -9.29 -8.07
CA GLY A 50 5.83 -7.97 -7.74
C GLY A 50 5.58 -6.97 -8.87
N ALA A 51 5.94 -5.73 -8.64
CA ALA A 51 5.80 -4.66 -9.62
C ALA A 51 6.73 -4.84 -10.81
N GLU A 52 6.31 -4.31 -11.95
CA GLU A 52 7.12 -4.17 -13.15
C GLU A 52 7.20 -2.70 -13.57
N VAL A 53 8.36 -2.28 -14.03
CA VAL A 53 8.57 -0.93 -14.57
C VAL A 53 8.94 -1.01 -16.03
N TYR A 54 8.22 -0.25 -16.85
CA TYR A 54 8.43 -0.14 -18.27
C TYR A 54 8.91 1.26 -18.62
N ARG A 55 9.78 1.36 -19.62
CA ARG A 55 10.34 2.61 -20.13
C ARG A 55 10.11 2.74 -21.63
N SER A 56 9.85 3.95 -22.05
CA SER A 56 9.87 4.37 -23.45
C SER A 56 10.96 5.43 -23.65
N ASP A 57 11.75 5.31 -24.69
CA ASP A 57 12.75 6.30 -25.11
C ASP A 57 12.34 7.03 -26.39
N ASP A 58 11.15 6.74 -26.92
CA ASP A 58 10.64 7.27 -28.21
C ASP A 58 9.28 8.01 -28.07
N GLY A 59 9.01 8.57 -26.91
CA GLY A 59 7.79 9.32 -26.67
C GLY A 59 6.54 8.45 -26.51
N GLY A 60 6.68 7.19 -26.12
CA GLY A 60 5.57 6.28 -25.83
C GLY A 60 5.15 5.42 -27.03
N ILE A 61 5.91 5.44 -28.13
CA ILE A 61 5.61 4.62 -29.31
C ILE A 61 5.96 3.15 -29.05
N SER A 62 7.09 2.89 -28.39
CA SER A 62 7.47 1.57 -27.93
C SER A 62 7.84 1.57 -26.44
N TRP A 63 7.67 0.42 -25.80
CA TRP A 63 7.94 0.23 -24.39
C TRP A 63 8.72 -1.05 -24.16
N TYR A 64 9.66 -1.03 -23.23
CA TYR A 64 10.39 -2.21 -22.80
C TYR A 64 10.46 -2.29 -21.28
N LYS A 65 10.49 -3.50 -20.76
CA LYS A 65 10.68 -3.75 -19.32
C LYS A 65 12.11 -3.43 -18.93
N THR A 66 12.30 -2.69 -17.85
CA THR A 66 13.64 -2.17 -17.48
C THR A 66 14.48 -3.17 -16.68
N HIS A 67 13.87 -4.19 -16.09
CA HIS A 67 14.50 -5.20 -15.24
C HIS A 67 14.00 -6.61 -15.57
N GLU A 68 14.77 -7.64 -15.23
CA GLU A 68 14.44 -9.03 -15.55
C GLU A 68 13.39 -9.60 -14.59
N ASP A 69 13.67 -9.58 -13.28
CA ASP A 69 12.79 -10.10 -12.25
C ASP A 69 11.68 -9.10 -11.87
N TYR A 70 10.69 -9.55 -11.12
CA TYR A 70 9.72 -8.65 -10.50
C TYR A 70 10.36 -7.86 -9.36
N ILE A 71 9.87 -6.66 -9.11
CA ILE A 71 10.21 -5.88 -7.92
C ILE A 71 9.33 -6.39 -6.78
N ASP A 72 9.89 -7.27 -5.97
CA ASP A 72 9.16 -7.87 -4.85
C ASP A 72 8.94 -6.88 -3.72
N ASN A 73 7.89 -7.13 -2.93
CA ASN A 73 7.56 -6.41 -1.71
C ASN A 73 7.33 -4.89 -1.87
N LEU A 74 7.15 -4.39 -3.10
CA LEU A 74 6.81 -2.98 -3.31
C LEU A 74 5.35 -2.70 -2.94
N PHE A 75 4.44 -3.52 -3.41
CA PHE A 75 3.02 -3.32 -3.22
C PHE A 75 2.38 -4.37 -2.30
N TYR A 76 3.07 -5.47 -2.01
CA TYR A 76 2.47 -6.65 -1.40
C TYR A 76 1.17 -7.03 -2.12
N SER A 77 0.03 -7.11 -1.42
CA SER A 77 -1.29 -7.34 -2.01
C SER A 77 -2.03 -6.06 -2.44
N TYR A 78 -1.41 -4.87 -2.29
CA TYR A 78 -2.04 -3.57 -2.50
C TYR A 78 -1.72 -2.93 -3.86
N GLY A 79 -1.41 -3.74 -4.87
CA GLY A 79 -1.11 -3.23 -6.22
C GLY A 79 -2.23 -2.42 -6.88
N TYR A 80 -3.45 -2.53 -6.37
CA TYR A 80 -4.59 -1.71 -6.78
C TYR A 80 -4.58 -0.29 -6.19
N TYR A 81 -3.78 -0.08 -5.15
CA TYR A 81 -3.76 1.16 -4.37
C TYR A 81 -2.48 1.97 -4.59
N PHE A 82 -1.33 1.30 -4.64
CA PHE A 82 -0.04 1.92 -4.95
C PHE A 82 0.30 1.80 -6.43
N GLY A 83 1.23 2.60 -6.92
CA GLY A 83 1.70 2.53 -8.29
C GLY A 83 2.24 3.86 -8.81
N GLU A 84 2.51 4.81 -7.92
CA GLU A 84 3.08 6.08 -8.34
C GLU A 84 4.58 5.94 -8.67
N ILE A 85 4.99 6.58 -9.76
CA ILE A 85 6.37 6.68 -10.21
C ILE A 85 6.75 8.14 -10.41
N ARG A 86 7.98 8.49 -10.05
CA ARG A 86 8.55 9.82 -10.28
C ARG A 86 9.94 9.69 -10.90
N ILE A 87 10.26 10.61 -11.80
CA ILE A 87 11.55 10.68 -12.46
C ILE A 87 12.21 12.00 -12.07
N ASP A 88 13.51 11.95 -11.82
CA ASP A 88 14.31 13.16 -11.59
C ASP A 88 14.40 13.95 -12.92
N GLY A 89 13.92 15.19 -12.92
CA GLY A 89 13.87 16.02 -14.12
C GLY A 89 15.25 16.36 -14.73
N SER A 90 16.33 16.12 -13.97
CA SER A 90 17.71 16.35 -14.46
C SER A 90 18.38 15.10 -15.00
N ASN A 91 17.85 13.90 -14.71
CA ASN A 91 18.42 12.63 -15.12
C ASN A 91 17.36 11.54 -15.18
N PRO A 92 16.96 11.08 -16.38
CA PRO A 92 15.92 10.08 -16.56
C PRO A 92 16.28 8.69 -16.02
N ASP A 93 17.54 8.44 -15.70
CA ASP A 93 17.95 7.17 -15.10
C ASP A 93 17.70 7.13 -13.57
N LYS A 94 17.31 8.26 -12.99
CA LYS A 94 16.94 8.34 -11.58
C LYS A 94 15.45 8.27 -11.42
N VAL A 95 14.98 7.12 -11.00
CA VAL A 95 13.57 6.79 -10.90
C VAL A 95 13.23 6.44 -9.45
N TYR A 96 12.06 6.86 -9.03
CA TYR A 96 11.50 6.58 -7.69
C TYR A 96 10.13 5.94 -7.88
N THR A 97 9.82 4.91 -7.12
CA THR A 97 8.47 4.35 -7.07
C THR A 97 8.01 4.18 -5.64
N MET A 98 6.74 4.39 -5.43
CA MET A 98 6.09 4.45 -4.15
C MET A 98 5.12 3.29 -3.99
N GLY A 99 5.24 2.63 -2.87
CA GLY A 99 4.42 1.54 -2.43
C GLY A 99 4.40 1.52 -0.91
N VAL A 100 4.32 0.34 -0.32
CA VAL A 100 4.54 0.19 1.12
C VAL A 100 5.94 0.68 1.48
N PRO A 101 7.05 0.20 0.86
CA PRO A 101 8.31 0.92 0.87
C PRO A 101 8.40 1.95 -0.27
N MET A 102 9.28 2.92 -0.10
CA MET A 102 9.73 3.77 -1.19
C MET A 102 11.09 3.26 -1.69
N ILE A 103 11.17 3.00 -2.96
CA ILE A 103 12.40 2.52 -3.58
C ILE A 103 12.88 3.46 -4.70
N LYS A 104 14.16 3.41 -4.97
CA LYS A 104 14.76 4.16 -6.10
C LYS A 104 15.65 3.29 -6.97
N SER A 105 15.75 3.71 -8.22
CA SER A 105 16.77 3.28 -9.17
C SER A 105 17.68 4.45 -9.52
N ASP A 106 18.96 4.17 -9.73
CA ASP A 106 19.94 5.13 -10.22
C ASP A 106 20.42 4.77 -11.65
N ASP A 107 19.84 3.74 -12.29
CA ASP A 107 20.25 3.15 -13.57
C ASP A 107 19.09 2.87 -14.53
N GLY A 108 18.07 3.73 -14.48
CA GLY A 108 16.94 3.67 -15.41
C GLY A 108 15.94 2.56 -15.14
N GLY A 109 15.87 2.07 -13.90
CA GLY A 109 14.93 1.04 -13.49
C GLY A 109 15.47 -0.38 -13.52
N LYS A 110 16.77 -0.58 -13.77
CA LYS A 110 17.38 -1.92 -13.82
C LYS A 110 17.58 -2.51 -12.44
N ASN A 111 18.09 -1.72 -11.50
CA ASN A 111 18.28 -2.11 -10.12
C ASN A 111 17.56 -1.16 -9.18
N TRP A 112 17.00 -1.72 -8.11
CA TRP A 112 16.19 -0.99 -7.14
C TRP A 112 16.73 -1.17 -5.73
N LYS A 113 16.60 -0.11 -4.92
CA LYS A 113 16.94 -0.15 -3.49
C LYS A 113 15.97 0.70 -2.69
N SER A 114 15.61 0.23 -1.50
CA SER A 114 14.82 1.02 -0.56
C SER A 114 15.59 2.28 -0.15
N ILE A 115 14.83 3.35 0.01
CA ILE A 115 15.28 4.61 0.58
C ILE A 115 14.46 4.99 1.81
N ASP A 116 13.65 4.07 2.33
CA ASP A 116 12.98 4.25 3.58
C ASP A 116 14.01 4.34 4.69
N TYR A 117 13.86 5.36 5.48
CA TYR A 117 14.68 5.52 6.66
C TYR A 117 14.05 4.73 7.81
N PRO A 118 14.85 4.21 8.78
CA PRO A 118 14.32 3.36 9.86
C PRO A 118 13.13 3.94 10.64
N ASN A 119 12.97 5.25 10.64
CA ASN A 119 11.88 5.95 11.34
C ASN A 119 10.85 6.59 10.39
N MET A 120 10.88 6.28 9.12
CA MET A 120 9.92 6.74 8.14
C MET A 120 8.76 5.76 8.09
N HIS A 121 7.53 6.27 8.20
CA HIS A 121 6.34 5.44 8.03
C HIS A 121 6.28 4.89 6.61
N GLY A 122 5.77 3.68 6.43
CA GLY A 122 5.47 3.12 5.12
C GLY A 122 4.28 3.80 4.43
N ASP A 123 3.73 3.10 3.46
CA ASP A 123 2.53 3.51 2.74
C ASP A 123 2.68 4.88 2.08
N HIS A 124 3.59 4.93 1.10
CA HIS A 124 3.96 6.16 0.41
C HIS A 124 2.99 6.49 -0.72
N HIS A 125 2.39 7.69 -0.65
CA HIS A 125 1.36 8.14 -1.59
C HIS A 125 1.80 9.29 -2.48
N ALA A 126 2.81 10.05 -2.06
CA ALA A 126 3.24 11.22 -2.80
C ALA A 126 4.75 11.44 -2.70
N LEU A 127 5.36 11.84 -3.80
CA LEU A 127 6.75 12.28 -3.85
C LEU A 127 6.88 13.46 -4.80
N TRP A 128 7.41 14.57 -4.27
CA TRP A 128 7.88 15.67 -5.08
C TRP A 128 9.41 15.66 -5.13
N VAL A 129 9.96 15.71 -6.35
CA VAL A 129 11.40 15.82 -6.60
C VAL A 129 11.67 17.24 -7.09
N ASN A 130 12.58 17.95 -6.46
CA ASN A 130 12.91 19.32 -6.82
C ASN A 130 13.61 19.35 -8.20
N PRO A 131 13.02 19.98 -9.22
CA PRO A 131 13.59 19.98 -10.56
C PRO A 131 14.89 20.80 -10.68
N ASN A 132 15.12 21.74 -9.74
CA ASN A 132 16.28 22.64 -9.77
C ASN A 132 17.39 22.21 -8.79
N ARG A 133 17.11 21.28 -7.89
CA ARG A 133 18.05 20.80 -6.89
C ARG A 133 17.87 19.31 -6.67
N THR A 134 18.59 18.54 -7.45
CA THR A 134 18.57 17.07 -7.31
C THR A 134 18.98 16.66 -5.89
N GLY A 135 18.20 15.80 -5.30
CA GLY A 135 18.42 15.37 -3.91
C GLY A 135 17.51 16.04 -2.88
N HIS A 136 16.90 17.17 -3.20
CA HIS A 136 15.83 17.71 -2.40
C HIS A 136 14.48 17.12 -2.84
N MET A 137 13.88 16.36 -1.95
CA MET A 137 12.58 15.71 -2.17
C MET A 137 11.69 15.87 -0.95
N ILE A 138 10.39 15.81 -1.19
CA ILE A 138 9.36 15.83 -0.15
C ILE A 138 8.45 14.62 -0.39
N ALA A 139 8.30 13.79 0.62
CA ALA A 139 7.48 12.59 0.58
C ALA A 139 6.31 12.70 1.56
N GLY A 140 5.13 12.25 1.11
CA GLY A 140 3.94 12.08 1.93
C GLY A 140 3.59 10.61 2.06
N ASN A 141 3.33 10.17 3.29
CA ASN A 141 2.91 8.83 3.63
C ASN A 141 1.88 8.87 4.77
N ASP A 142 1.39 7.72 5.21
CA ASP A 142 0.38 7.65 6.26
C ASP A 142 0.85 8.21 7.62
N GLY A 143 2.15 8.27 7.85
CA GLY A 143 2.72 8.92 9.03
C GLY A 143 2.83 10.44 8.92
N GLY A 144 2.78 11.00 7.71
CA GLY A 144 2.89 12.44 7.47
C GLY A 144 3.93 12.84 6.43
N LEU A 145 4.61 13.97 6.65
CA LEU A 145 5.52 14.57 5.69
C LEU A 145 6.99 14.33 6.05
N ASN A 146 7.76 13.92 5.08
CA ASN A 146 9.20 13.69 5.21
C ASN A 146 9.98 14.47 4.15
N ILE A 147 11.11 15.04 4.53
CA ILE A 147 11.94 15.89 3.66
C ILE A 147 13.36 15.33 3.63
N THR A 148 13.91 15.15 2.44
CA THR A 148 15.33 14.82 2.25
C THR A 148 16.04 15.91 1.45
N ARG A 149 17.36 16.02 1.63
CA ARG A 149 18.21 16.91 0.85
C ARG A 149 19.39 16.18 0.21
N ASP A 150 19.46 14.87 0.41
CA ASP A 150 20.56 13.99 0.00
C ASP A 150 20.08 12.75 -0.77
N ARG A 151 18.91 12.89 -1.45
CA ARG A 151 18.33 11.85 -2.29
C ARG A 151 17.90 10.60 -1.53
N GLY A 152 17.31 10.82 -0.35
CA GLY A 152 16.77 9.75 0.46
C GLY A 152 17.82 8.97 1.25
N LYS A 153 19.03 9.50 1.43
CA LYS A 153 19.98 8.92 2.37
C LYS A 153 19.60 9.20 3.81
N THR A 154 19.09 10.42 4.04
CA THR A 154 18.51 10.83 5.32
C THR A 154 17.19 11.54 5.10
N TRP A 155 16.25 11.37 6.04
CA TRP A 155 14.96 12.00 6.00
C TRP A 155 14.69 12.76 7.29
N TYR A 156 14.13 13.95 7.16
CA TYR A 156 13.60 14.75 8.25
C TYR A 156 12.09 14.63 8.27
N PHE A 157 11.54 14.16 9.38
CA PHE A 157 10.10 14.09 9.59
C PHE A 157 9.58 15.44 10.09
N ALA A 158 8.58 16.01 9.41
CA ALA A 158 7.97 17.29 9.78
C ALA A 158 6.94 17.12 10.89
N GLN A 159 7.39 17.15 12.14
CA GLN A 159 6.55 16.91 13.33
C GLN A 159 5.58 18.05 13.68
N ASN A 160 5.70 19.19 13.02
CA ASN A 160 4.98 20.41 13.36
C ASN A 160 3.78 20.72 12.46
N ILE A 161 3.31 19.75 11.72
CA ILE A 161 2.11 19.89 10.89
C ILE A 161 0.89 19.60 11.77
N PRO A 162 0.04 20.59 12.08
CA PRO A 162 -1.09 20.41 12.99
C PRO A 162 -2.30 19.84 12.27
N VAL A 163 -2.17 18.63 11.74
CA VAL A 163 -3.24 17.90 11.04
C VAL A 163 -3.27 16.45 11.51
N GLY A 164 -4.45 15.86 11.52
CA GLY A 164 -4.64 14.46 11.85
C GLY A 164 -5.96 13.97 11.27
N GLN A 165 -5.97 12.73 10.81
CA GLN A 165 -7.17 12.08 10.28
C GLN A 165 -7.80 11.20 11.36
N PHE A 166 -8.84 11.71 12.01
CA PHE A 166 -9.59 10.96 12.99
C PHE A 166 -10.65 10.09 12.33
N TYR A 167 -10.76 8.83 12.75
CA TYR A 167 -11.86 7.95 12.35
C TYR A 167 -13.14 8.27 13.12
N HIS A 168 -13.01 8.40 14.44
CA HIS A 168 -14.11 8.73 15.35
C HIS A 168 -13.59 9.62 16.46
N ILE A 169 -14.46 10.47 16.96
CA ILE A 169 -14.18 11.31 18.12
C ILE A 169 -15.23 11.04 19.22
N ALA A 170 -14.79 11.17 20.45
CA ALA A 170 -15.64 11.19 21.65
C ALA A 170 -15.28 12.42 22.49
N VAL A 171 -16.21 12.85 23.31
CA VAL A 171 -16.01 13.95 24.28
C VAL A 171 -16.47 13.50 25.65
N ASP A 172 -15.88 14.08 26.70
CA ASP A 172 -16.34 13.94 28.06
C ASP A 172 -17.27 15.08 28.48
N ASN A 173 -17.64 15.12 29.75
CA ASN A 173 -18.52 16.14 30.33
C ASN A 173 -17.75 17.16 31.19
N ASP A 174 -16.43 17.25 31.06
CA ASP A 174 -15.63 18.25 31.76
C ASP A 174 -15.86 19.65 31.19
N ILE A 175 -15.43 20.68 31.92
CA ILE A 175 -15.55 22.08 31.49
C ILE A 175 -14.17 22.75 31.64
N PRO A 176 -13.44 23.00 30.55
CA PRO A 176 -13.75 22.65 29.17
C PRO A 176 -13.68 21.14 28.95
N TYR A 177 -14.52 20.61 28.07
CA TYR A 177 -14.52 19.18 27.73
C TYR A 177 -13.23 18.77 27.00
N ASN A 178 -12.90 17.49 27.11
CA ASN A 178 -11.80 16.92 26.35
C ASN A 178 -12.33 16.19 25.11
N ILE A 179 -11.51 16.16 24.08
CA ILE A 179 -11.74 15.41 22.84
C ILE A 179 -10.80 14.24 22.82
N TYR A 180 -11.33 13.06 22.48
CA TYR A 180 -10.60 11.79 22.35
C TYR A 180 -10.83 11.25 20.95
N GLY A 181 -9.79 10.71 20.32
CA GLY A 181 -9.97 10.07 19.03
C GLY A 181 -8.81 9.21 18.62
N GLY A 182 -9.14 8.14 17.88
CA GLY A 182 -8.18 7.32 17.16
C GLY A 182 -7.95 7.87 15.76
N MET A 183 -6.70 8.05 15.40
CA MET A 183 -6.30 8.44 14.04
C MET A 183 -5.93 7.22 13.23
N GLN A 184 -6.07 7.32 11.91
CA GLN A 184 -5.56 6.29 11.01
C GLN A 184 -4.03 6.22 11.16
N ASP A 185 -3.52 5.02 11.46
CA ASP A 185 -2.10 4.66 11.53
C ASP A 185 -1.23 5.48 12.51
N ASN A 186 -1.81 6.44 13.21
CA ASN A 186 -1.09 7.39 14.07
C ASN A 186 -1.55 7.38 15.54
N GLY A 187 -2.10 6.25 15.99
CA GLY A 187 -2.47 6.02 17.38
C GLY A 187 -3.72 6.78 17.83
N SER A 188 -3.80 7.05 19.13
CA SER A 188 -4.94 7.74 19.74
C SER A 188 -4.47 9.00 20.46
N TRP A 189 -5.29 10.02 20.37
CA TRP A 189 -5.01 11.33 20.96
C TRP A 189 -6.14 11.77 21.86
N ALA A 190 -5.75 12.55 22.88
CA ALA A 190 -6.68 13.22 23.79
C ALA A 190 -6.18 14.62 24.11
N GLY A 191 -7.10 15.55 24.25
CA GLY A 191 -6.76 16.91 24.63
C GLY A 191 -7.99 17.77 24.92
N PRO A 192 -7.81 18.91 25.62
CA PRO A 192 -8.92 19.79 25.91
C PRO A 192 -9.42 20.51 24.65
N ALA A 193 -10.73 20.70 24.57
CA ALA A 193 -11.38 21.41 23.47
C ALA A 193 -10.95 22.88 23.35
N TYR A 194 -10.41 23.43 24.41
CA TYR A 194 -9.96 24.82 24.45
C TYR A 194 -8.61 24.96 25.16
N THR A 195 -7.69 25.63 24.52
CA THR A 195 -6.40 26.02 25.12
C THR A 195 -6.28 27.53 25.24
N TRP A 196 -5.93 28.03 26.43
CA TRP A 196 -5.79 29.45 26.71
C TRP A 196 -4.60 30.12 25.99
N ARG A 197 -3.70 29.32 25.45
CA ARG A 197 -2.53 29.85 24.73
C ARG A 197 -2.43 29.16 23.39
N VAL A 198 -2.17 29.97 22.38
CA VAL A 198 -1.68 29.49 21.07
C VAL A 198 -0.24 28.99 21.29
N GLN A 199 -0.10 27.95 22.03
CA GLN A 199 1.14 27.18 22.03
C GLN A 199 0.95 26.16 20.96
N GLY A 200 1.69 26.31 19.84
CA GLY A 200 1.79 25.27 18.85
C GLY A 200 2.08 23.96 19.56
N ILE A 201 1.27 22.98 19.24
CA ILE A 201 1.45 21.60 19.64
C ILE A 201 2.71 21.08 18.97
#